data_bdd15376f2e921db70a61fadf1bd1df7
#
_entry.id   bdd15376f2e921db70a61fadf1bd1df7
#
_cell.length_a   1.000
_cell.length_b   1.000
_cell.length_c   1.000
_cell.angle_alpha   90.00
_cell.angle_beta   90.00
_cell.angle_gamma   90.00
#
_symmetry.space_group_name_H-M   'P 1'
#
loop_
_entity.id
_entity.type
_entity.pdbx_description
1 polymer ?
#
loop_
_entity_poly.entity_id
_entity_poly.type
_entity_poly.pdbx_seq_one_letter_code
_entity_poly.pdbx_strand_id
1 'polypeptide(L)'
;SDLAKLSDPELFLSRHAKQLVVLDEIQRHPELFAVLRSLIDENRSPGRFLLLGSAAPELLRQSSESLAGRIIFHELAPFDVSETQPTHAELQNFWLRGGYPLSWLAKSDASSFAWRTSFIATHLERDIPSLGIRVPSTTLHRFWQMLAHLHGQLWNASRLAAGFGVSAPTVAHYLDILE
;
A
#
# COMPACT_ATOMS: atom_id res chain seq x y z
N SER A 1 23.17 -4.83 9.88
CA SER A 1 21.95 -4.54 9.10
C SER A 1 22.36 -3.66 7.93
N ASP A 2 21.63 -3.73 6.83
CA ASP A 2 21.95 -2.95 5.63
C ASP A 2 21.82 -1.44 5.87
N LEU A 3 21.04 -1.01 6.85
CA LEU A 3 20.96 0.37 7.33
C LEU A 3 22.32 0.94 7.80
N ALA A 4 23.19 0.12 8.33
CA ALA A 4 24.54 0.58 8.71
C ALA A 4 25.39 0.99 7.50
N LYS A 5 25.06 0.51 6.29
CA LYS A 5 25.71 0.90 5.04
C LYS A 5 25.29 2.29 4.59
N LEU A 6 24.17 2.80 5.09
CA LEU A 6 23.61 4.12 4.82
C LEU A 6 24.04 5.17 5.86
N SER A 7 25.09 4.93 6.65
CA SER A 7 25.67 5.95 7.55
C SER A 7 26.22 7.16 6.78
N ASP A 8 26.66 6.94 5.54
CA ASP A 8 26.95 7.95 4.53
C ASP A 8 26.23 7.55 3.23
N PRO A 9 24.95 7.94 3.06
CA PRO A 9 24.13 7.50 1.94
C PRO A 9 24.69 7.95 0.58
N GLU A 10 25.22 9.17 0.51
CA GLU A 10 25.74 9.74 -0.73
C GLU A 10 26.94 8.94 -1.23
N LEU A 11 27.92 8.69 -0.36
CA LEU A 11 29.09 7.89 -0.67
C LEU A 11 28.73 6.46 -1.05
N PHE A 12 27.80 5.83 -0.31
CA PHE A 12 27.37 4.47 -0.60
C PHE A 12 26.68 4.37 -1.96
N LEU A 13 25.69 5.23 -2.22
CA LEU A 13 24.91 5.20 -3.45
C LEU A 13 25.71 5.59 -4.69
N SER A 14 26.68 6.51 -4.55
CA SER A 14 27.61 6.88 -5.63
C SER A 14 28.48 5.71 -6.08
N ARG A 15 28.93 4.86 -5.17
CA ARG A 15 29.70 3.65 -5.49
C ARG A 15 28.92 2.63 -6.31
N HIS A 16 27.59 2.67 -6.25
CA HIS A 16 26.68 1.78 -6.98
C HIS A 16 26.07 2.43 -8.23
N ALA A 17 26.69 3.48 -8.76
CA ALA A 17 26.16 4.28 -9.87
C ALA A 17 25.89 3.47 -11.17
N LYS A 18 26.48 2.29 -11.32
CA LYS A 18 26.30 1.40 -12.50
C LYS A 18 25.35 0.23 -12.23
N GLN A 19 24.67 0.21 -11.10
CA GLN A 19 23.79 -0.88 -10.67
C GLN A 19 22.41 -0.31 -10.35
N LEU A 20 21.36 -1.11 -10.51
CA LEU A 20 20.05 -0.82 -9.93
C LEU A 20 20.16 -0.95 -8.41
N VAL A 21 19.84 0.12 -7.71
CA VAL A 21 19.75 0.12 -6.25
C VAL A 21 18.28 0.07 -5.85
N VAL A 22 17.92 -0.93 -5.06
CA VAL A 22 16.56 -1.08 -4.49
C VAL A 22 16.59 -0.57 -3.06
N LEU A 23 15.74 0.42 -2.77
CA LEU A 23 15.53 0.97 -1.42
C LEU A 23 14.12 0.61 -0.97
N ASP A 24 14.04 -0.30 -0.01
CA ASP A 24 12.78 -0.78 0.55
C ASP A 24 12.39 0.01 1.80
N GLU A 25 11.08 0.18 2.02
CA GLU A 25 10.50 0.96 3.13
C GLU A 25 11.05 2.40 3.19
N ILE A 26 11.23 3.04 2.02
CA ILE A 26 11.86 4.36 1.89
C ILE A 26 11.17 5.45 2.74
N GLN A 27 9.88 5.31 3.04
CA GLN A 27 9.12 6.23 3.89
C GLN A 27 9.69 6.35 5.32
N ARG A 28 10.49 5.38 5.76
CA ARG A 28 11.19 5.41 7.05
C ARG A 28 12.43 6.29 7.04
N HIS A 29 12.88 6.69 5.85
CA HIS A 29 14.12 7.43 5.62
C HIS A 29 13.89 8.60 4.66
N PRO A 30 13.04 9.58 5.03
CA PRO A 30 12.69 10.71 4.15
C PRO A 30 13.89 11.59 3.79
N GLU A 31 14.93 11.59 4.61
CA GLU A 31 16.19 12.30 4.36
C GLU A 31 16.90 11.81 3.08
N LEU A 32 16.65 10.57 2.67
CA LEU A 32 17.26 10.01 1.46
C LEU A 32 16.75 10.67 0.18
N PHE A 33 15.55 11.26 0.17
CA PHE A 33 15.03 11.92 -1.03
C PHE A 33 15.91 13.08 -1.51
N ALA A 34 16.49 13.84 -0.60
CA ALA A 34 17.41 14.93 -0.95
C ALA A 34 18.71 14.39 -1.58
N VAL A 35 19.25 13.31 -1.02
CA VAL A 35 20.46 12.63 -1.54
C VAL A 35 20.19 12.03 -2.93
N LEU A 36 19.06 11.32 -3.08
CA LEU A 36 18.63 10.74 -4.36
C LEU A 36 18.50 11.82 -5.44
N ARG A 37 17.89 12.97 -5.10
CA ARG A 37 17.77 14.10 -6.02
C ARG A 37 19.13 14.58 -6.51
N SER A 38 20.11 14.79 -5.61
CA SER A 38 21.46 15.19 -5.96
C SER A 38 22.10 14.20 -6.93
N LEU A 39 22.10 12.92 -6.58
CA LEU A 39 22.70 11.86 -7.39
C LEU A 39 22.02 11.66 -8.77
N ILE A 40 20.70 11.87 -8.84
CA ILE A 40 19.96 11.81 -10.12
C ILE A 40 20.31 13.04 -10.98
N ASP A 41 20.46 14.21 -10.39
CA ASP A 41 20.81 15.43 -11.15
C ASP A 41 22.26 15.39 -11.69
N GLU A 42 23.18 14.75 -10.98
CA GLU A 42 24.53 14.50 -11.46
C GLU A 42 24.57 13.53 -12.64
N ASN A 43 23.73 12.49 -12.59
CA ASN A 43 23.66 11.49 -13.65
C ASN A 43 22.21 11.01 -13.84
N ARG A 44 21.55 11.52 -14.88
CA ARG A 44 20.14 11.24 -15.23
C ARG A 44 19.94 9.92 -15.98
N SER A 45 20.76 8.91 -15.72
CA SER A 45 20.51 7.56 -16.27
C SER A 45 19.21 6.97 -15.69
N PRO A 46 18.24 6.57 -16.52
CA PRO A 46 17.00 5.96 -16.03
C PRO A 46 17.25 4.59 -15.37
N GLY A 47 16.38 4.22 -14.44
CA GLY A 47 16.44 2.89 -13.80
C GLY A 47 17.57 2.71 -12.80
N ARG A 48 18.16 3.78 -12.27
CA ARG A 48 19.20 3.69 -11.22
C ARG A 48 18.65 3.30 -9.87
N PHE A 49 17.45 3.77 -9.53
CA PHE A 49 16.85 3.57 -8.22
C PHE A 49 15.45 2.98 -8.38
N LEU A 50 15.14 1.95 -7.58
CA LEU A 50 13.79 1.43 -7.37
C LEU A 50 13.43 1.67 -5.91
N LEU A 51 12.46 2.55 -5.69
CA LEU A 51 11.97 2.89 -4.36
C LEU A 51 10.72 2.07 -4.08
N LEU A 52 10.75 1.27 -3.03
CA LEU A 52 9.64 0.48 -2.57
C LEU A 52 9.12 1.07 -1.26
N GLY A 53 7.81 1.08 -1.10
CA GLY A 53 7.17 1.55 0.12
C GLY A 53 5.66 1.50 0.01
N SER A 54 4.98 1.60 1.15
CA SER A 54 3.53 1.74 1.16
C SER A 54 3.13 3.09 0.54
N ALA A 55 2.00 3.12 -0.17
CA ALA A 55 1.44 4.33 -0.80
C ALA A 55 0.87 5.32 0.24
N ALA A 56 1.66 5.61 1.29
CA ALA A 56 1.27 6.59 2.29
C ALA A 56 1.20 7.98 1.65
N PRO A 57 0.13 8.77 1.89
CA PRO A 57 0.00 10.13 1.35
C PRO A 57 1.24 11.00 1.62
N GLU A 58 1.85 10.84 2.78
CA GLU A 58 3.08 11.54 3.17
C GLU A 58 4.27 11.16 2.30
N LEU A 59 4.45 9.87 1.96
CA LEU A 59 5.49 9.41 1.06
C LEU A 59 5.31 10.01 -0.34
N LEU A 60 4.07 9.97 -0.86
CA LEU A 60 3.75 10.54 -2.17
C LEU A 60 4.01 12.04 -2.20
N ARG A 61 3.65 12.77 -1.15
CA ARG A 61 3.91 14.21 -1.03
C ARG A 61 5.40 14.50 -1.01
N GLN A 62 6.17 13.88 -0.12
CA GLN A 62 7.61 14.11 0.03
C GLN A 62 8.39 13.72 -1.23
N SER A 63 8.07 12.61 -1.85
CA SER A 63 8.71 12.17 -3.09
C SER A 63 8.36 13.09 -4.26
N SER A 64 7.10 13.55 -4.36
CA SER A 64 6.65 14.48 -5.39
C SER A 64 7.32 15.85 -5.24
N GLU A 65 7.49 16.36 -4.02
CA GLU A 65 8.19 17.62 -3.78
C GLU A 65 9.70 17.51 -4.07
N SER A 66 10.34 16.41 -3.64
CA SER A 66 11.80 16.25 -3.76
C SER A 66 12.24 15.73 -5.12
N LEU A 67 11.49 14.80 -5.73
CA LEU A 67 11.84 14.10 -6.97
C LEU A 67 10.96 14.48 -8.16
N ALA A 68 10.33 15.65 -8.14
CA ALA A 68 9.51 16.14 -9.25
C ALA A 68 10.26 16.06 -10.60
N GLY A 69 9.65 15.43 -11.60
CA GLY A 69 10.24 15.22 -12.93
C GLY A 69 11.41 14.22 -12.99
N ARG A 70 11.66 13.47 -11.91
CA ARG A 70 12.74 12.48 -11.78
C ARG A 70 12.25 11.09 -11.38
N ILE A 71 10.98 10.95 -11.02
CA ILE A 71 10.36 9.71 -10.55
C ILE A 71 9.15 9.36 -11.41
N ILE A 72 8.93 8.06 -11.59
CA ILE A 72 7.70 7.49 -12.15
C ILE A 72 7.09 6.63 -11.06
N PHE A 73 5.81 6.83 -10.79
CA PHE A 73 5.09 6.01 -9.82
C PHE A 73 4.44 4.82 -10.51
N HIS A 74 4.61 3.66 -9.91
CA HIS A 74 3.92 2.44 -10.28
C HIS A 74 3.20 1.90 -9.04
N GLU A 75 1.90 1.76 -9.13
CA GLU A 75 1.12 1.09 -8.11
C GLU A 75 1.09 -0.41 -8.40
N LEU A 76 1.43 -1.21 -7.39
CA LEU A 76 1.35 -2.66 -7.47
C LEU A 76 0.03 -3.11 -6.85
N ALA A 77 -0.98 -3.27 -7.68
CA ALA A 77 -2.28 -3.81 -7.29
C ALA A 77 -2.21 -5.32 -7.02
N PRO A 78 -3.18 -5.89 -6.29
CA PRO A 78 -3.40 -7.33 -6.27
C PRO A 78 -3.62 -7.89 -7.68
N PHE A 79 -3.42 -9.19 -7.87
CA PHE A 79 -3.71 -9.84 -9.16
C PHE A 79 -5.12 -9.54 -9.65
N ASP A 80 -5.23 -9.27 -10.92
CA ASP A 80 -6.51 -9.17 -11.62
C ASP A 80 -6.82 -10.45 -12.43
N VAL A 81 -8.03 -10.46 -13.01
CA VAL A 81 -8.49 -11.61 -13.82
C VAL A 81 -7.64 -11.81 -15.08
N SER A 82 -7.06 -10.75 -15.64
CA SER A 82 -6.25 -10.83 -16.86
C SER A 82 -4.88 -11.48 -16.57
N GLU A 83 -4.33 -11.28 -15.38
CA GLU A 83 -3.07 -11.85 -14.94
C GLU A 83 -3.21 -13.32 -14.53
N THR A 84 -4.29 -13.64 -13.81
CA THR A 84 -4.54 -15.01 -13.32
C THR A 84 -5.17 -15.92 -14.35
N GLN A 85 -5.86 -15.35 -15.37
CA GLN A 85 -6.55 -16.05 -16.46
C GLN A 85 -7.34 -17.29 -15.97
N PRO A 86 -8.18 -17.16 -14.96
CA PRO A 86 -8.85 -18.28 -14.36
C PRO A 86 -9.81 -18.93 -15.36
N THR A 87 -9.89 -20.26 -15.35
CA THR A 87 -10.98 -20.97 -16.01
C THR A 87 -12.32 -20.57 -15.40
N HIS A 88 -13.42 -20.89 -16.09
CA HIS A 88 -14.76 -20.57 -15.54
C HIS A 88 -15.01 -21.18 -14.15
N ALA A 89 -14.48 -22.38 -13.89
CA ALA A 89 -14.55 -23.01 -12.57
C ALA A 89 -13.70 -22.30 -11.51
N GLU A 90 -12.54 -21.76 -11.90
CA GLU A 90 -11.63 -21.04 -11.01
C GLU A 90 -12.07 -19.59 -10.76
N LEU A 91 -12.95 -19.04 -11.59
CA LEU A 91 -13.47 -17.69 -11.41
C LEU A 91 -14.22 -17.54 -10.07
N GLN A 92 -14.94 -18.56 -9.64
CA GLN A 92 -15.59 -18.57 -8.31
C GLN A 92 -14.54 -18.56 -7.18
N ASN A 93 -13.43 -19.28 -7.35
CA ASN A 93 -12.34 -19.26 -6.38
C ASN A 93 -11.64 -17.91 -6.35
N PHE A 94 -11.47 -17.26 -7.52
CA PHE A 94 -10.91 -15.92 -7.60
C PHE A 94 -11.81 -14.91 -6.87
N TRP A 95 -13.11 -14.99 -7.08
CA TRP A 95 -14.08 -14.14 -6.39
C TRP A 95 -14.07 -14.35 -4.87
N LEU A 96 -13.96 -15.61 -4.42
CA LEU A 96 -13.90 -15.94 -2.98
C LEU A 96 -12.58 -15.50 -2.33
N ARG A 97 -11.44 -15.72 -2.99
CA ARG A 97 -10.10 -15.51 -2.43
C ARG A 97 -9.52 -14.12 -2.68
N GLY A 98 -9.99 -13.46 -3.75
CA GLY A 98 -9.44 -12.19 -4.22
C GLY A 98 -8.07 -12.33 -4.85
N GLY A 99 -7.48 -11.19 -5.26
CA GLY A 99 -6.24 -11.13 -6.00
C GLY A 99 -4.96 -11.06 -5.17
N TYR A 100 -5.02 -11.00 -3.84
CA TYR A 100 -3.79 -11.04 -3.04
C TYR A 100 -3.06 -12.37 -3.22
N PRO A 101 -1.76 -12.37 -3.62
CA PRO A 101 -1.04 -13.60 -3.99
C PRO A 101 -1.12 -14.70 -2.95
N LEU A 102 -0.92 -14.40 -1.66
CA LEU A 102 -0.96 -15.37 -0.58
C LEU A 102 -2.36 -15.91 -0.30
N SER A 103 -3.41 -15.15 -0.61
CA SER A 103 -4.79 -15.60 -0.54
C SER A 103 -5.17 -16.45 -1.75
N TRP A 104 -4.83 -15.96 -2.96
CA TRP A 104 -5.13 -16.64 -4.21
C TRP A 104 -4.44 -18.01 -4.32
N LEU A 105 -3.14 -18.06 -4.03
CA LEU A 105 -2.30 -19.27 -4.11
C LEU A 105 -2.43 -20.19 -2.89
N ALA A 106 -3.32 -19.89 -1.96
CA ALA A 106 -3.50 -20.73 -0.77
C ALA A 106 -3.93 -22.16 -1.11
N LYS A 107 -3.43 -23.13 -0.36
CA LYS A 107 -3.68 -24.56 -0.60
C LYS A 107 -5.16 -24.97 -0.43
N SER A 108 -5.94 -24.17 0.32
CA SER A 108 -7.36 -24.41 0.57
C SER A 108 -8.09 -23.10 0.84
N ASP A 109 -9.42 -23.09 0.72
CA ASP A 109 -10.24 -21.93 1.06
C ASP A 109 -10.13 -21.57 2.55
N ALA A 110 -10.02 -22.57 3.42
CA ALA A 110 -9.79 -22.34 4.85
C ALA A 110 -8.46 -21.60 5.10
N SER A 111 -7.38 -22.00 4.42
CA SER A 111 -6.08 -21.31 4.52
C SER A 111 -6.12 -19.89 3.95
N SER A 112 -6.82 -19.70 2.83
CA SER A 112 -7.04 -18.38 2.23
C SER A 112 -7.85 -17.48 3.17
N PHE A 113 -8.91 -18.00 3.78
CA PHE A 113 -9.72 -17.26 4.74
C PHE A 113 -8.92 -16.86 5.98
N ALA A 114 -8.16 -17.81 6.55
CA ALA A 114 -7.30 -17.53 7.71
C ALA A 114 -6.27 -16.44 7.41
N TRP A 115 -5.64 -16.49 6.22
CA TRP A 115 -4.71 -15.46 5.79
C TRP A 115 -5.38 -14.09 5.69
N ARG A 116 -6.56 -13.98 5.03
CA ARG A 116 -7.28 -12.71 4.90
C ARG A 116 -7.70 -12.15 6.26
N THR A 117 -8.15 -13.01 7.18
CA THR A 117 -8.49 -12.59 8.54
C THR A 117 -7.28 -11.99 9.27
N SER A 118 -6.13 -12.66 9.17
CA SER A 118 -4.88 -12.16 9.75
C SER A 118 -4.39 -10.89 9.06
N PHE A 119 -4.53 -10.79 7.75
CA PHE A 119 -4.19 -9.59 6.99
C PHE A 119 -5.02 -8.38 7.44
N ILE A 120 -6.35 -8.53 7.52
CA ILE A 120 -7.25 -7.45 7.98
C ILE A 120 -6.87 -6.99 9.39
N ALA A 121 -6.64 -7.93 10.32
CA ALA A 121 -6.25 -7.58 11.68
C ALA A 121 -4.93 -6.81 11.70
N THR A 122 -3.90 -7.31 11.00
CA THR A 122 -2.59 -6.65 10.94
C THR A 122 -2.68 -5.27 10.29
N HIS A 123 -3.42 -5.14 9.21
CA HIS A 123 -3.59 -3.88 8.51
C HIS A 123 -4.27 -2.82 9.39
N LEU A 124 -5.35 -3.18 10.07
CA LEU A 124 -6.10 -2.26 10.92
C LEU A 124 -5.37 -1.91 12.23
N GLU A 125 -4.63 -2.86 12.82
CA GLU A 125 -4.01 -2.71 14.13
C GLU A 125 -2.57 -2.20 14.09
N ARG A 126 -1.87 -2.41 13.00
CA ARG A 126 -0.45 -2.05 12.85
C ARG A 126 -0.20 -1.08 11.70
N ASP A 127 -0.67 -1.42 10.49
CA ASP A 127 -0.23 -0.69 9.30
C ASP A 127 -0.89 0.69 9.23
N ILE A 128 -2.21 0.79 9.37
CA ILE A 128 -2.93 2.07 9.40
C ILE A 128 -2.43 3.00 10.53
N PRO A 129 -2.28 2.55 11.78
CA PRO A 129 -1.68 3.39 12.83
C PRO A 129 -0.24 3.83 12.54
N SER A 130 0.56 2.99 11.87
CA SER A 130 1.94 3.34 11.50
C SER A 130 2.02 4.50 10.50
N LEU A 131 0.94 4.78 9.76
CA LEU A 131 0.78 5.93 8.87
C LEU A 131 0.36 7.22 9.62
N GLY A 132 0.28 7.17 10.95
CA GLY A 132 -0.14 8.32 11.78
C GLY A 132 -1.65 8.51 11.88
N ILE A 133 -2.46 7.60 11.35
CA ILE A 133 -3.92 7.64 11.38
C ILE A 133 -4.42 7.22 12.76
N ARG A 134 -5.16 8.10 13.43
CA ARG A 134 -5.59 7.92 14.83
C ARG A 134 -7.06 7.50 14.97
N VAL A 135 -7.55 6.68 14.04
CA VAL A 135 -8.88 6.07 14.17
C VAL A 135 -8.73 4.73 14.87
N PRO A 136 -9.52 4.43 15.92
CA PRO A 136 -9.44 3.12 16.59
C PRO A 136 -9.64 1.96 15.62
N SER A 137 -8.78 0.95 15.68
CA SER A 137 -8.86 -0.24 14.81
C SER A 137 -10.20 -0.97 14.90
N THR A 138 -10.81 -0.99 16.10
CA THR A 138 -12.15 -1.55 16.32
C THR A 138 -13.24 -0.79 15.55
N THR A 139 -13.09 0.53 15.42
CA THR A 139 -14.01 1.37 14.62
C THR A 139 -13.86 1.06 13.14
N LEU A 140 -12.63 1.01 12.63
CA LEU A 140 -12.36 0.66 11.24
C LEU A 140 -12.79 -0.78 10.92
N HIS A 141 -12.56 -1.73 11.81
CA HIS A 141 -13.02 -3.11 11.65
C HIS A 141 -14.55 -3.21 11.52
N ARG A 142 -15.28 -2.52 12.40
CA ARG A 142 -16.74 -2.46 12.32
C ARG A 142 -17.21 -1.79 11.02
N PHE A 143 -16.54 -0.73 10.60
CA PHE A 143 -16.82 -0.05 9.34
C PHE A 143 -16.57 -0.97 8.14
N TRP A 144 -15.45 -1.69 8.12
CA TRP A 144 -15.13 -2.69 7.09
C TRP A 144 -16.22 -3.77 6.98
N GLN A 145 -16.69 -4.29 8.11
CA GLN A 145 -17.80 -5.25 8.11
C GLN A 145 -19.08 -4.67 7.51
N MET A 146 -19.40 -3.41 7.80
CA MET A 146 -20.56 -2.73 7.19
C MET A 146 -20.39 -2.55 5.68
N LEU A 147 -19.20 -2.23 5.21
CA LEU A 147 -18.90 -2.16 3.77
C LEU A 147 -19.11 -3.50 3.08
N ALA A 148 -18.67 -4.60 3.70
CA ALA A 148 -18.85 -5.95 3.16
C ALA A 148 -20.34 -6.30 2.96
N HIS A 149 -21.23 -5.86 3.85
CA HIS A 149 -22.69 -6.05 3.70
C HIS A 149 -23.30 -5.19 2.60
N LEU A 150 -22.62 -4.14 2.16
CA LEU A 150 -23.06 -3.24 1.10
C LEU A 150 -22.36 -3.50 -0.23
N HIS A 151 -21.61 -4.58 -0.32
CA HIS A 151 -20.90 -4.94 -1.54
C HIS A 151 -21.84 -5.03 -2.75
N GLY A 152 -21.41 -4.47 -3.89
CA GLY A 152 -22.20 -4.42 -5.11
C GLY A 152 -23.39 -3.43 -5.12
N GLN A 153 -23.50 -2.58 -4.11
CA GLN A 153 -24.51 -1.51 -4.02
C GLN A 153 -23.90 -0.14 -4.33
N LEU A 154 -24.77 0.81 -4.68
CA LEU A 154 -24.34 2.20 -4.81
C LEU A 154 -23.93 2.76 -3.45
N TRP A 155 -22.78 3.42 -3.42
CA TRP A 155 -22.27 4.08 -2.23
C TRP A 155 -23.20 5.19 -1.76
N ASN A 156 -23.56 5.16 -0.48
CA ASN A 156 -24.36 6.20 0.16
C ASN A 156 -23.81 6.48 1.57
N ALA A 157 -22.96 7.49 1.68
CA ALA A 157 -22.35 7.89 2.92
C ALA A 157 -23.37 8.27 4.02
N SER A 158 -24.49 8.92 3.65
CA SER A 158 -25.51 9.33 4.63
C SER A 158 -26.23 8.12 5.24
N ARG A 159 -26.51 7.09 4.46
CA ARG A 159 -27.13 5.84 4.94
C ARG A 159 -26.20 5.12 5.92
N LEU A 160 -24.92 5.03 5.58
CA LEU A 160 -23.89 4.43 6.46
C LEU A 160 -23.70 5.23 7.74
N ALA A 161 -23.65 6.56 7.62
CA ALA A 161 -23.49 7.46 8.74
C ALA A 161 -24.59 7.29 9.79
N ALA A 162 -25.84 7.18 9.35
CA ALA A 162 -27.00 6.92 10.22
C ALA A 162 -26.87 5.59 10.98
N GLY A 163 -26.44 4.52 10.30
CA GLY A 163 -26.23 3.21 10.93
C GLY A 163 -24.99 3.14 11.85
N PHE A 164 -24.01 4.02 11.61
CA PHE A 164 -22.75 4.05 12.35
C PHE A 164 -22.75 5.05 13.50
N GLY A 165 -23.71 6.00 13.51
CA GLY A 165 -23.81 7.04 14.54
C GLY A 165 -22.80 8.17 14.39
N VAL A 166 -22.36 8.46 13.17
CA VAL A 166 -21.39 9.51 12.85
C VAL A 166 -21.87 10.39 11.69
N SER A 167 -21.12 11.41 11.31
CA SER A 167 -21.46 12.25 10.15
C SER A 167 -21.09 11.58 8.83
N ALA A 168 -21.75 11.98 7.73
CA ALA A 168 -21.43 11.49 6.38
C ALA A 168 -19.98 11.82 5.96
N PRO A 169 -19.40 13.01 6.24
CA PRO A 169 -17.97 13.26 6.02
C PRO A 169 -17.05 12.33 6.78
N THR A 170 -17.39 11.95 8.02
CA THR A 170 -16.61 10.98 8.81
C THR A 170 -16.59 9.60 8.16
N VAL A 171 -17.72 9.16 7.62
CA VAL A 171 -17.84 7.90 6.88
C VAL A 171 -17.02 7.93 5.59
N ALA A 172 -17.05 9.03 4.84
CA ALA A 172 -16.23 9.21 3.67
C ALA A 172 -14.73 9.12 4.03
N HIS A 173 -14.32 9.82 5.10
CA HIS A 173 -12.93 9.74 5.60
C HIS A 173 -12.53 8.32 6.02
N TYR A 174 -13.43 7.53 6.61
CA TYR A 174 -13.12 6.13 6.93
C TYR A 174 -12.93 5.28 5.67
N LEU A 175 -13.65 5.57 4.59
CA LEU A 175 -13.44 4.91 3.30
C LEU A 175 -12.05 5.25 2.74
N ASP A 176 -11.71 6.55 2.70
CA ASP A 176 -10.40 7.02 2.22
C ASP A 176 -9.21 6.40 2.98
N ILE A 177 -9.41 6.04 4.27
CA ILE A 177 -8.39 5.34 5.07
C ILE A 177 -8.21 3.88 4.63
N LEU A 178 -9.28 3.25 4.12
CA LEU A 178 -9.27 1.83 3.75
C LEU A 178 -8.93 1.60 2.26
N GLU A 179 -8.93 2.64 1.44
CA GLU A 179 -8.44 2.64 0.06
C GLU A 179 -6.93 2.79 -0.01
#